data_5bd877e2008777c8b575219bd8b8c987
#
_entry.id   5bd877e2008777c8b575219bd8b8c987
#
_cell.length_a   1.000
_cell.length_b   1.000
_cell.length_c   1.000
_cell.angle_alpha   90.00
_cell.angle_beta   90.00
_cell.angle_gamma   90.00
#
_symmetry.space_group_name_H-M   'P 1'
#
loop_
_entity.id
_entity.type
_entity.pdbx_description
1 polymer ?
#
loop_
_entity_poly.entity_id
_entity_poly.type
_entity_poly.pdbx_seq_one_letter_code
_entity_poly.pdbx_strand_id
1 'polypeptide(L)'
;MSNIVQKNDPVLRGKAKIVPIKEIGAMKTRELIEKMKIAMHSQKDGVAIAAPQIGESLQIFAIAGSLLKKAVKNYKGDENDLIFINPRIIKTSKDKKEMEEGCLSVRWLYGKVNRSTRVTLEAYNEKGKKIVRGASGLLAQIFQHECDHLNGVLFTDKANEVWEMTAE
;
A
#
# COMPACT_ATOMS: atom_id res chain seq x y z
N MET A 1 19.33 7.79 1.04
CA MET A 1 18.46 6.60 0.96
C MET A 1 17.28 6.86 1.86
N SER A 2 16.05 6.77 1.37
CA SER A 2 14.87 6.86 2.23
C SER A 2 14.77 5.58 3.06
N ASN A 3 15.01 5.69 4.35
CA ASN A 3 14.90 4.54 5.25
C ASN A 3 13.43 4.19 5.47
N ILE A 4 13.06 2.94 5.24
CA ILE A 4 11.74 2.42 5.59
C ILE A 4 11.71 2.24 7.12
N VAL A 5 10.78 2.93 7.77
CA VAL A 5 10.60 2.85 9.22
C VAL A 5 10.01 1.50 9.62
N GLN A 6 10.37 1.01 10.81
CA GLN A 6 9.97 -0.30 11.29
C GLN A 6 8.82 -0.21 12.32
N LYS A 7 8.19 -1.33 12.61
CA LYS A 7 6.94 -1.49 13.38
C LYS A 7 6.82 -0.69 14.69
N ASN A 8 7.95 -0.32 15.29
CA ASN A 8 7.97 0.43 16.55
C ASN A 8 7.89 1.95 16.35
N ASP A 9 7.97 2.44 15.12
CA ASP A 9 7.87 3.86 14.85
C ASP A 9 6.42 4.34 15.03
N PRO A 10 6.19 5.39 15.84
CA PRO A 10 4.83 5.88 16.12
C PRO A 10 4.09 6.37 14.88
N VAL A 11 4.78 6.79 13.82
CA VAL A 11 4.16 7.25 12.57
C VAL A 11 3.28 6.17 11.93
N LEU A 12 3.63 4.89 12.12
CA LEU A 12 2.87 3.74 11.59
C LEU A 12 1.56 3.48 12.35
N ARG A 13 1.39 4.09 13.53
CA ARG A 13 0.21 3.89 14.39
C ARG A 13 -0.77 5.05 14.35
N GLY A 14 -0.41 6.15 13.71
CA GLY A 14 -1.28 7.30 13.51
C GLY A 14 -2.17 7.15 12.28
N LYS A 15 -3.30 7.86 12.30
CA LYS A 15 -4.10 8.05 11.08
C LYS A 15 -3.42 9.09 10.20
N ALA A 16 -3.11 8.72 8.96
CA ALA A 16 -2.51 9.62 7.99
C ALA A 16 -3.45 10.77 7.59
N LYS A 17 -2.88 11.92 7.30
CA LYS A 17 -3.62 13.13 6.94
C LYS A 17 -3.99 13.14 5.46
N ILE A 18 -5.16 13.67 5.15
CA ILE A 18 -5.61 13.89 3.78
C ILE A 18 -4.68 14.92 3.10
N VAL A 19 -4.30 14.66 1.88
CA VAL A 19 -3.63 15.63 1.01
C VAL A 19 -4.70 16.57 0.45
N PRO A 20 -4.63 17.90 0.68
CA PRO A 20 -5.55 18.83 0.04
C PRO A 20 -5.51 18.68 -1.49
N ILE A 21 -6.68 18.67 -2.14
CA ILE A 21 -6.77 18.42 -3.60
C ILE A 21 -5.88 19.36 -4.40
N LYS A 22 -5.83 20.63 -4.01
CA LYS A 22 -4.98 21.65 -4.65
C LYS A 22 -3.47 21.39 -4.51
N GLU A 23 -3.06 20.53 -3.57
CA GLU A 23 -1.65 20.20 -3.32
C GLU A 23 -1.21 18.89 -3.98
N ILE A 24 -2.14 18.13 -4.59
CA ILE A 24 -1.80 16.84 -5.22
C ILE A 24 -0.72 16.99 -6.29
N GLY A 25 -0.84 18.01 -7.16
CA GLY A 25 0.14 18.31 -8.20
C GLY A 25 1.33 19.18 -7.75
N ALA A 26 1.38 19.62 -6.50
CA ALA A 26 2.43 20.48 -5.99
C ALA A 26 3.80 19.77 -5.95
N MET A 27 4.87 20.56 -6.05
CA MET A 27 6.25 20.04 -6.04
C MET A 27 6.52 19.13 -4.82
N LYS A 28 6.11 19.57 -3.64
CA LYS A 28 6.28 18.81 -2.40
C LYS A 28 5.65 17.40 -2.46
N THR A 29 4.44 17.30 -3.01
CA THR A 29 3.74 16.01 -3.16
C THR A 29 4.43 15.13 -4.20
N ARG A 30 4.90 15.69 -5.30
CA ARG A 30 5.66 14.95 -6.31
C ARG A 30 6.97 14.41 -5.76
N GLU A 31 7.72 15.23 -5.03
CA GLU A 31 8.98 14.82 -4.38
C GLU A 31 8.75 13.69 -3.38
N LEU A 32 7.67 13.74 -2.61
CA LEU A 32 7.29 12.67 -1.70
C LEU A 32 6.99 11.37 -2.46
N ILE A 33 6.21 11.44 -3.53
CA ILE A 33 5.89 10.28 -4.36
C ILE A 33 7.17 9.65 -4.94
N GLU A 34 8.11 10.47 -5.42
CA GLU A 34 9.39 9.96 -5.92
C GLU A 34 10.23 9.30 -4.82
N LYS A 35 10.28 9.87 -3.61
CA LYS A 35 10.93 9.22 -2.45
C LYS A 35 10.28 7.87 -2.11
N MET A 36 8.96 7.77 -2.18
CA MET A 36 8.23 6.52 -1.97
C MET A 36 8.60 5.46 -3.02
N LYS A 37 8.61 5.83 -4.30
CA LYS A 37 9.01 4.94 -5.39
C LYS A 37 10.43 4.43 -5.21
N ILE A 38 11.38 5.32 -4.91
CA ILE A 38 12.78 4.96 -4.65
C ILE A 38 12.88 3.97 -3.48
N ALA A 39 12.18 4.24 -2.38
CA ALA A 39 12.17 3.36 -1.22
C ALA A 39 11.61 1.97 -1.56
N MET A 40 10.50 1.91 -2.29
CA MET A 40 9.85 0.68 -2.72
C MET A 40 10.78 -0.14 -3.63
N HIS A 41 11.34 0.48 -4.67
CA HIS A 41 12.19 -0.20 -5.64
C HIS A 41 13.59 -0.54 -5.11
N SER A 42 14.02 0.06 -3.99
CA SER A 42 15.26 -0.33 -3.31
C SER A 42 15.17 -1.69 -2.62
N GLN A 43 13.96 -2.21 -2.44
CA GLN A 43 13.70 -3.51 -1.82
C GLN A 43 13.42 -4.56 -2.89
N LYS A 44 14.07 -5.72 -2.80
CA LYS A 44 13.87 -6.83 -3.75
C LYS A 44 12.42 -7.34 -3.78
N ASP A 45 11.76 -7.25 -2.65
CA ASP A 45 10.38 -7.67 -2.42
C ASP A 45 9.38 -6.49 -2.30
N GLY A 46 9.78 -5.31 -2.77
CA GLY A 46 8.96 -4.10 -2.72
C GLY A 46 7.80 -4.12 -3.71
N VAL A 47 6.63 -4.55 -3.25
CA VAL A 47 5.39 -4.63 -4.05
C VAL A 47 4.59 -3.33 -3.97
N ALA A 48 4.47 -2.77 -2.77
CA ALA A 48 3.74 -1.55 -2.49
C ALA A 48 4.34 -0.84 -1.28
N ILE A 49 4.04 0.44 -1.12
CA ILE A 49 4.48 1.26 0.00
C ILE A 49 3.49 2.38 0.30
N ALA A 50 3.22 2.63 1.57
CA ALA A 50 2.44 3.76 2.04
C ALA A 50 3.36 4.87 2.58
N ALA A 51 2.95 6.14 2.47
CA ALA A 51 3.75 7.28 2.92
C ALA A 51 4.18 7.18 4.39
N PRO A 52 3.37 6.69 5.34
CA PRO A 52 3.83 6.47 6.71
C PRO A 52 5.06 5.56 6.83
N GLN A 53 5.26 4.63 5.90
CA GLN A 53 6.41 3.73 5.91
C GLN A 53 7.75 4.42 5.61
N ILE A 54 7.73 5.64 5.09
CA ILE A 54 8.91 6.50 4.94
C ILE A 54 8.87 7.72 5.87
N GLY A 55 8.07 7.67 6.92
CA GLY A 55 7.99 8.69 7.96
C GLY A 55 7.03 9.84 7.66
N GLU A 56 6.25 9.79 6.58
CA GLU A 56 5.36 10.86 6.17
C GLU A 56 3.89 10.49 6.38
N SER A 57 3.22 11.15 7.33
CA SER A 57 1.84 10.84 7.72
C SER A 57 0.82 11.47 6.76
N LEU A 58 0.85 11.06 5.49
CA LEU A 58 -0.06 11.50 4.44
C LEU A 58 -0.77 10.31 3.78
N GLN A 59 -2.00 10.53 3.35
CA GLN A 59 -2.81 9.48 2.71
C GLN A 59 -2.39 9.26 1.26
N ILE A 60 -1.24 8.61 1.08
CA ILE A 60 -0.69 8.22 -0.22
C ILE A 60 -0.13 6.81 -0.12
N PHE A 61 -0.40 5.97 -1.11
CA PHE A 61 0.36 4.74 -1.32
C PHE A 61 0.70 4.53 -2.80
N ALA A 62 1.73 3.74 -3.03
CA ALA A 62 2.22 3.38 -4.36
C ALA A 62 2.27 1.87 -4.51
N ILE A 63 2.05 1.38 -5.73
CA ILE A 63 2.18 -0.04 -6.10
C ILE A 63 3.13 -0.15 -7.28
N ALA A 64 4.06 -1.09 -7.24
CA ALA A 64 4.98 -1.36 -8.33
C ALA A 64 4.24 -1.99 -9.52
N GLY A 65 4.10 -1.25 -10.62
CA GLY A 65 3.38 -1.69 -11.80
C GLY A 65 4.04 -2.90 -12.48
N SER A 66 5.36 -2.96 -12.50
CA SER A 66 6.12 -4.09 -13.03
C SER A 66 5.84 -5.41 -12.31
N LEU A 67 5.61 -5.36 -10.99
CA LEU A 67 5.26 -6.55 -10.21
C LEU A 67 3.81 -6.97 -10.43
N LEU A 68 2.89 -6.01 -10.54
CA LEU A 68 1.50 -6.32 -10.90
C LEU A 68 1.42 -7.02 -12.25
N LYS A 69 2.16 -6.56 -13.23
CA LYS A 69 2.20 -7.17 -14.56
C LYS A 69 2.69 -8.63 -14.53
N LYS A 70 3.65 -8.93 -13.66
CA LYS A 70 4.17 -10.29 -13.47
C LYS A 70 3.24 -11.19 -12.67
N ALA A 71 2.64 -10.65 -11.62
CA ALA A 71 1.89 -11.42 -10.62
C ALA A 71 0.41 -11.59 -10.95
N VAL A 72 -0.19 -10.67 -11.70
CA VAL A 72 -1.62 -10.68 -12.01
C VAL A 72 -1.85 -11.16 -13.44
N LYS A 73 -2.46 -12.34 -13.57
CA LYS A 73 -2.82 -12.90 -14.87
C LYS A 73 -3.73 -11.92 -15.63
N ASN A 74 -3.41 -11.68 -16.91
CA ASN A 74 -4.15 -10.75 -17.77
C ASN A 74 -4.20 -9.29 -17.28
N TYR A 75 -3.20 -8.84 -16.53
CA TYR A 75 -3.08 -7.45 -16.16
C TYR A 75 -2.97 -6.56 -17.41
N LYS A 76 -3.90 -5.64 -17.56
CA LYS A 76 -3.99 -4.76 -18.76
C LYS A 76 -3.25 -3.42 -18.59
N GLY A 77 -2.71 -3.14 -17.41
CA GLY A 77 -1.92 -1.93 -17.17
C GLY A 77 -0.51 -2.01 -17.75
N ASP A 78 0.15 -0.89 -17.82
CA ASP A 78 1.58 -0.79 -18.15
C ASP A 78 2.45 -1.17 -16.93
N GLU A 79 3.76 -0.98 -17.05
CA GLU A 79 4.72 -1.25 -15.97
C GLU A 79 4.98 -0.04 -15.06
N ASN A 80 4.27 1.06 -15.31
CA ASN A 80 4.41 2.24 -14.47
C ASN A 80 3.82 2.02 -13.08
N ASP A 81 4.45 2.64 -12.08
CA ASP A 81 3.95 2.59 -10.72
C ASP A 81 2.58 3.27 -10.62
N LEU A 82 1.70 2.66 -9.86
CA LEU A 82 0.37 3.19 -9.59
C LEU A 82 0.40 4.01 -8.30
N ILE A 83 -0.09 5.23 -8.35
CA ILE A 83 -0.17 6.15 -7.22
C ILE A 83 -1.63 6.38 -6.85
N PHE A 84 -1.93 6.24 -5.56
CA PHE A 84 -3.26 6.45 -5.00
C PHE A 84 -3.18 7.47 -3.87
N ILE A 85 -3.86 8.60 -4.05
CA ILE A 85 -3.88 9.73 -3.10
C ILE A 85 -5.29 9.84 -2.51
N ASN A 86 -5.38 10.01 -1.20
CA ASN A 86 -6.62 10.01 -0.44
C ASN A 86 -7.49 8.78 -0.73
N PRO A 87 -6.92 7.57 -0.69
CA PRO A 87 -7.66 6.36 -1.03
C PRO A 87 -8.72 6.04 0.01
N ARG A 88 -9.84 5.52 -0.46
CA ARG A 88 -10.93 5.03 0.37
C ARG A 88 -11.53 3.78 -0.25
N ILE A 89 -11.61 2.71 0.50
CA ILE A 89 -12.37 1.52 0.09
C ILE A 89 -13.85 1.83 0.27
N ILE A 90 -14.60 1.86 -0.83
CA ILE A 90 -16.02 2.22 -0.85
C ILE A 90 -16.93 0.99 -0.92
N LYS A 91 -16.40 -0.17 -1.30
CA LYS A 91 -17.13 -1.43 -1.37
C LYS A 91 -16.21 -2.61 -1.12
N THR A 92 -16.69 -3.58 -0.36
CA THR A 92 -16.00 -4.86 -0.12
C THR A 92 -16.95 -6.02 -0.36
N SER A 93 -16.45 -7.14 -0.86
CA SER A 93 -17.21 -8.39 -0.91
C SER A 93 -17.41 -8.96 0.49
N LYS A 94 -18.51 -9.70 0.68
CA LYS A 94 -18.72 -10.50 1.90
C LYS A 94 -17.77 -11.70 1.94
N ASP A 95 -17.44 -12.25 0.78
CA ASP A 95 -16.49 -13.35 0.66
C ASP A 95 -15.10 -12.89 1.07
N LYS A 96 -14.49 -13.66 1.94
CA LYS A 96 -13.12 -13.46 2.40
C LYS A 96 -12.27 -14.68 2.12
N LYS A 97 -10.99 -14.45 1.97
CA LYS A 97 -9.98 -15.49 1.82
C LYS A 97 -8.83 -15.20 2.77
N GLU A 98 -8.31 -16.25 3.39
CA GLU A 98 -7.06 -16.17 4.12
C GLU A 98 -5.90 -16.04 3.13
N MET A 99 -5.09 -15.01 3.29
CA MET A 99 -3.97 -14.69 2.41
C MET A 99 -2.70 -14.47 3.23
N GLU A 100 -1.56 -14.90 2.70
CA GLU A 100 -0.27 -14.63 3.31
C GLU A 100 0.17 -13.19 3.03
N GLU A 101 0.66 -12.52 4.06
CA GLU A 101 1.17 -11.16 4.00
C GLU A 101 2.51 -11.03 4.70
N GLY A 102 3.35 -10.15 4.15
CA GLY A 102 4.51 -9.57 4.77
C GLY A 102 4.47 -8.05 4.59
N CYS A 103 5.39 -7.33 5.21
CA CYS A 103 5.43 -5.88 5.13
C CYS A 103 6.86 -5.37 5.25
N LEU A 104 7.21 -4.39 4.43
CA LEU A 104 8.53 -3.75 4.46
C LEU A 104 8.85 -3.08 5.81
N SER A 105 7.82 -2.71 6.57
CA SER A 105 7.94 -2.10 7.91
C SER A 105 7.85 -3.10 9.06
N VAL A 106 7.64 -4.39 8.76
CA VAL A 106 7.49 -5.46 9.77
C VAL A 106 8.42 -6.63 9.39
N ARG A 107 9.69 -6.31 9.26
CA ARG A 107 10.74 -7.30 8.93
C ARG A 107 10.98 -8.22 10.12
N TRP A 108 11.08 -9.44 10.00
CA TRP A 108 10.87 -10.46 8.98
C TRP A 108 9.66 -11.32 9.36
N LEU A 109 8.58 -10.66 9.76
CA LEU A 109 7.35 -11.33 10.13
C LEU A 109 6.47 -11.50 8.90
N TYR A 110 5.82 -12.64 8.83
CA TYR A 110 4.79 -12.98 7.85
C TYR A 110 3.57 -13.49 8.60
N GLY A 111 2.42 -13.43 8.00
CA GLY A 111 1.20 -13.88 8.65
C GLY A 111 0.08 -14.19 7.69
N LYS A 112 -0.97 -14.82 8.20
CA LYS A 112 -2.20 -15.12 7.48
C LYS A 112 -3.29 -14.16 7.90
N VAL A 113 -3.83 -13.43 6.95
CA VAL A 113 -4.85 -12.39 7.16
C VAL A 113 -6.09 -12.68 6.31
N ASN A 114 -7.26 -12.59 6.91
CA ASN A 114 -8.52 -12.67 6.18
C ASN A 114 -8.80 -11.36 5.46
N ARG A 115 -8.83 -11.41 4.13
CA ARG A 115 -9.10 -10.26 3.26
C ARG A 115 -10.35 -10.49 2.42
N SER A 116 -11.11 -9.43 2.18
CA SER A 116 -12.18 -9.47 1.18
C SER A 116 -11.60 -9.82 -0.19
N THR A 117 -12.25 -10.72 -0.91
CA THR A 117 -11.76 -11.21 -2.21
C THR A 117 -11.89 -10.16 -3.31
N ARG A 118 -12.80 -9.20 -3.14
CA ARG A 118 -13.02 -8.09 -4.07
C ARG A 118 -13.26 -6.80 -3.28
N VAL A 119 -12.67 -5.73 -3.76
CA VAL A 119 -12.87 -4.37 -3.20
C VAL A 119 -13.01 -3.36 -4.34
N THR A 120 -13.65 -2.24 -4.04
CA THR A 120 -13.65 -1.06 -4.91
C THR A 120 -13.01 0.10 -4.15
N LEU A 121 -12.00 0.69 -4.75
CA LEU A 121 -11.24 1.82 -4.22
C LEU A 121 -11.59 3.10 -4.97
N GLU A 122 -11.82 4.17 -4.24
CA GLU A 122 -11.89 5.53 -4.74
C GLU A 122 -10.64 6.27 -4.27
N ALA A 123 -9.99 6.99 -5.17
CA ALA A 123 -8.78 7.77 -4.86
C ALA A 123 -8.58 8.89 -5.89
N TYR A 124 -7.52 9.68 -5.72
CA TYR A 124 -6.99 10.56 -6.75
C TYR A 124 -5.68 10.00 -7.29
N ASN A 125 -5.44 10.14 -8.60
CA ASN A 125 -4.13 9.88 -9.16
C ASN A 125 -3.19 11.07 -8.94
N GLU A 126 -1.92 10.94 -9.33
CA GLU A 126 -0.90 11.98 -9.18
C GLU A 126 -1.16 13.25 -10.01
N LYS A 127 -2.11 13.21 -10.96
CA LYS A 127 -2.59 14.38 -11.72
C LYS A 127 -3.79 15.06 -11.08
N GLY A 128 -4.24 14.58 -9.92
CA GLY A 128 -5.43 15.12 -9.24
C GLY A 128 -6.75 14.65 -9.83
N LYS A 129 -6.74 13.67 -10.72
CA LYS A 129 -7.96 13.10 -11.30
C LYS A 129 -8.52 12.05 -10.34
N LYS A 130 -9.82 12.15 -10.05
CA LYS A 130 -10.54 11.15 -9.28
C LYS A 130 -10.69 9.87 -10.07
N ILE A 131 -10.36 8.75 -9.43
CA ILE A 131 -10.46 7.41 -10.01
C ILE A 131 -11.27 6.50 -9.07
N VAL A 132 -12.00 5.57 -9.69
CA VAL A 132 -12.68 4.47 -8.99
C VAL A 132 -12.20 3.18 -9.61
N ARG A 133 -11.68 2.26 -8.82
CA ARG A 133 -11.09 1.03 -9.32
C ARG A 133 -11.56 -0.19 -8.52
N GLY A 134 -12.17 -1.13 -9.24
CA GLY A 134 -12.44 -2.47 -8.71
C GLY A 134 -11.17 -3.33 -8.75
N ALA A 135 -11.02 -4.20 -7.77
CA ALA A 135 -9.90 -5.12 -7.67
C ALA A 135 -10.33 -6.46 -7.09
N SER A 136 -9.64 -7.52 -7.49
CA SER A 136 -9.76 -8.86 -6.95
C SER A 136 -8.38 -9.47 -6.70
N GLY A 137 -8.32 -10.60 -6.00
CA GLY A 137 -7.08 -11.33 -5.77
C GLY A 137 -5.98 -10.48 -5.11
N LEU A 138 -4.77 -10.54 -5.65
CA LEU A 138 -3.61 -9.82 -5.10
C LEU A 138 -3.82 -8.31 -5.03
N LEU A 139 -4.41 -7.70 -6.05
CA LEU A 139 -4.64 -6.25 -6.04
C LEU A 139 -5.64 -5.83 -4.96
N ALA A 140 -6.69 -6.62 -4.72
CA ALA A 140 -7.62 -6.39 -3.62
C ALA A 140 -6.94 -6.53 -2.25
N GLN A 141 -6.03 -7.50 -2.11
CA GLN A 141 -5.21 -7.69 -0.92
C GLN A 141 -4.32 -6.46 -0.66
N ILE A 142 -3.61 -5.99 -1.68
CA ILE A 142 -2.72 -4.82 -1.59
C ILE A 142 -3.53 -3.58 -1.20
N PHE A 143 -4.66 -3.31 -1.82
CA PHE A 143 -5.50 -2.15 -1.48
C PHE A 143 -5.91 -2.15 -0.01
N GLN A 144 -6.28 -3.30 0.53
CA GLN A 144 -6.66 -3.43 1.94
C GLN A 144 -5.46 -3.25 2.87
N HIS A 145 -4.32 -3.83 2.54
CA HIS A 145 -3.07 -3.71 3.30
C HIS A 145 -2.59 -2.25 3.37
N GLU A 146 -2.55 -1.56 2.22
CA GLU A 146 -2.08 -0.17 2.16
C GLU A 146 -3.07 0.81 2.81
N CYS A 147 -4.36 0.61 2.65
CA CYS A 147 -5.36 1.40 3.37
C CYS A 147 -5.29 1.20 4.89
N ASP A 148 -4.97 -0.01 5.34
CA ASP A 148 -4.71 -0.28 6.76
C ASP A 148 -3.55 0.58 7.28
N HIS A 149 -2.42 0.65 6.55
CA HIS A 149 -1.30 1.52 6.91
C HIS A 149 -1.72 2.98 7.11
N LEU A 150 -2.56 3.49 6.23
CA LEU A 150 -3.05 4.87 6.32
C LEU A 150 -4.00 5.11 7.50
N ASN A 151 -4.50 4.05 8.11
CA ASN A 151 -5.31 4.08 9.32
C ASN A 151 -4.55 3.62 10.59
N GLY A 152 -3.24 3.48 10.50
CA GLY A 152 -2.39 3.09 11.63
C GLY A 152 -2.49 1.60 12.01
N VAL A 153 -2.90 0.75 11.07
CA VAL A 153 -3.07 -0.69 11.27
C VAL A 153 -1.98 -1.44 10.52
N LEU A 154 -1.33 -2.36 11.21
CA LEU A 154 -0.38 -3.31 10.62
C LEU A 154 -1.05 -4.67 10.39
N PHE A 155 -0.58 -5.44 9.41
CA PHE A 155 -1.16 -6.76 9.13
C PHE A 155 -1.12 -7.71 10.34
N THR A 156 -0.10 -7.58 11.18
CA THR A 156 0.05 -8.35 12.42
C THR A 156 -1.07 -8.12 13.43
N ASP A 157 -1.78 -6.99 13.35
CA ASP A 157 -2.94 -6.70 14.21
C ASP A 157 -4.17 -7.55 13.81
N LYS A 158 -4.21 -7.99 12.55
CA LYS A 158 -5.33 -8.75 11.94
C LYS A 158 -5.01 -10.20 11.67
N ALA A 159 -3.73 -10.58 11.74
CA ALA A 159 -3.28 -11.92 11.38
C ALA A 159 -3.81 -12.98 12.35
N ASN A 160 -4.31 -14.08 11.80
CA ASN A 160 -4.70 -15.26 12.57
C ASN A 160 -3.49 -16.08 13.01
N GLU A 161 -2.42 -16.00 12.23
CA GLU A 161 -1.16 -16.71 12.43
C GLU A 161 -0.02 -15.80 12.01
N VAL A 162 1.07 -15.76 12.78
CA VAL A 162 2.28 -15.00 12.47
C VAL A 162 3.50 -15.90 12.68
N TRP A 163 4.45 -15.86 11.76
CA TRP A 163 5.73 -16.55 11.86
C TRP A 163 6.87 -15.66 11.43
N GLU A 164 8.08 -16.02 11.85
CA GLU A 164 9.29 -15.34 11.45
C GLU A 164 10.03 -16.15 10.37
N MET A 165 10.51 -15.46 9.34
CA MET A 165 11.41 -16.04 8.36
C MET A 165 12.68 -15.21 8.35
N THR A 166 13.83 -15.87 8.52
CA THR A 166 15.13 -15.21 8.41
C THR A 166 15.36 -14.76 6.97
N ALA A 167 15.99 -13.57 6.81
CA ALA A 167 16.47 -13.14 5.51
C ALA A 167 17.49 -14.16 4.96
N GLU A 168 17.21 -14.72 3.78
CA GLU A 168 18.20 -15.47 3.01
C GLU A 168 19.21 -14.53 2.35
#